data_9e7b21e37328643f254c6b02d7500b69
#
_entry.id   9e7b21e37328643f254c6b02d7500b69
#
_cell.length_a   1.000
_cell.length_b   1.000
_cell.length_c   1.000
_cell.angle_alpha   90.00
_cell.angle_beta   90.00
_cell.angle_gamma   90.00
#
_symmetry.space_group_name_H-M   'P 1'
#
loop_
_entity.id
_entity.type
_entity.pdbx_description
1 polymer ?
#
loop_
_entity_poly.entity_id
_entity_poly.type
_entity_poly.pdbx_seq_one_letter_code
_entity_poly.pdbx_strand_id
1 'polypeptide(L)'
;LRILAANDREIPYWIMHVTKTETAWKQDPCQAQATRVKEEEDLSLTLDFELDPKAPAPQGLTINTPLRNFERQVTVLGEEDNAWTPLVTDAFIFESSDTLQMRQCDVPFDAGKHRRFRVVIAQASLERQDAYRRVTRFLNREGQADNAVETTGVTRQPFKINSVSFWRKISVPTDPKVQFLSFSAPSGTISHNAEKCETTYELTPPCFPVTGFEIISPERNFLRTVTVQRQYEQGFITAHHGRITACDLPGITQIRPILDGLKPITDGRMRIIIHDGDNPSLTVTDIRLRTPAVKLTFITEPSQMPCRLSAVSGAKPP
;
A
#
# COMPACT_ATOMS: atom_id res chain seq x y z
N LEU A 1 -21.85 -26.03 -16.45
CA LEU A 1 -21.60 -27.02 -15.40
C LEU A 1 -22.89 -27.77 -15.12
N ARG A 2 -22.86 -29.10 -15.00
CA ARG A 2 -24.00 -29.95 -14.67
C ARG A 2 -23.58 -31.02 -13.68
N ILE A 3 -24.46 -31.38 -12.77
CA ILE A 3 -24.31 -32.55 -11.92
C ILE A 3 -25.33 -33.57 -12.37
N LEU A 4 -24.84 -34.76 -12.75
CA LEU A 4 -25.64 -35.85 -13.24
C LEU A 4 -25.61 -37.00 -12.23
N ALA A 5 -26.78 -37.50 -11.88
CA ALA A 5 -26.93 -38.74 -11.11
C ALA A 5 -26.48 -39.96 -11.91
N ALA A 6 -26.42 -41.13 -11.28
CA ALA A 6 -26.09 -42.42 -11.92
C ALA A 6 -27.00 -42.75 -13.09
N ASN A 7 -28.25 -42.28 -13.10
CA ASN A 7 -29.24 -42.45 -14.15
C ASN A 7 -29.29 -41.28 -15.15
N ASP A 8 -28.23 -40.50 -15.24
CA ASP A 8 -28.09 -39.28 -16.07
C ASP A 8 -29.12 -38.17 -15.82
N ARG A 9 -29.88 -38.26 -14.73
CA ARG A 9 -30.78 -37.18 -14.30
C ARG A 9 -29.96 -36.02 -13.73
N GLU A 10 -30.28 -34.79 -14.13
CA GLU A 10 -29.61 -33.61 -13.62
C GLU A 10 -30.04 -33.30 -12.17
N ILE A 11 -29.07 -33.03 -11.32
CA ILE A 11 -29.26 -32.68 -9.91
C ILE A 11 -29.08 -31.20 -9.77
N PRO A 12 -30.04 -30.47 -9.15
CA PRO A 12 -29.90 -29.06 -8.86
C PRO A 12 -28.71 -28.81 -7.93
N TYR A 13 -28.00 -27.73 -8.20
CA TYR A 13 -26.86 -27.27 -7.40
C TYR A 13 -26.84 -25.78 -7.28
N TRP A 14 -26.07 -25.25 -6.33
CA TRP A 14 -25.76 -23.84 -6.22
C TRP A 14 -24.25 -23.64 -6.06
N ILE A 15 -23.80 -22.48 -6.54
CA ILE A 15 -22.43 -22.05 -6.45
C ILE A 15 -22.35 -20.90 -5.47
N MET A 16 -21.44 -21.00 -4.50
CA MET A 16 -21.15 -19.96 -3.54
C MET A 16 -19.68 -19.63 -3.56
N HIS A 17 -19.34 -18.35 -3.36
CA HIS A 17 -17.95 -18.00 -3.13
C HIS A 17 -17.46 -18.57 -1.81
N VAL A 18 -16.24 -19.09 -1.82
CA VAL A 18 -15.58 -19.50 -0.60
C VAL A 18 -15.11 -18.23 0.11
N THR A 19 -15.62 -18.03 1.31
CA THR A 19 -15.21 -16.91 2.16
C THR A 19 -14.43 -17.41 3.36
N LYS A 20 -13.49 -16.60 3.82
CA LYS A 20 -12.72 -16.84 5.04
C LYS A 20 -12.80 -15.61 5.91
N THR A 21 -13.19 -15.81 7.16
CA THR A 21 -13.03 -14.80 8.19
C THR A 21 -11.60 -14.85 8.68
N GLU A 22 -10.88 -13.77 8.48
CA GLU A 22 -9.52 -13.63 8.98
C GLU A 22 -9.54 -12.74 10.21
N THR A 23 -8.53 -12.91 11.03
CA THR A 23 -8.31 -12.02 12.14
C THR A 23 -7.39 -10.91 11.68
N ALA A 24 -7.87 -9.67 11.72
CA ALA A 24 -7.03 -8.51 11.44
C ALA A 24 -6.63 -7.82 12.75
N TRP A 25 -5.47 -7.21 12.72
CA TRP A 25 -5.03 -6.31 13.77
C TRP A 25 -5.65 -4.94 13.55
N LYS A 26 -6.27 -4.43 14.59
CA LYS A 26 -6.79 -3.06 14.61
C LYS A 26 -6.05 -2.27 15.69
N GLN A 27 -5.79 -1.01 15.41
CA GLN A 27 -5.29 -0.08 16.41
C GLN A 27 -6.44 0.35 17.32
N ASP A 28 -6.29 0.07 18.62
CA ASP A 28 -7.20 0.48 19.69
C ASP A 28 -6.54 1.67 20.41
N PRO A 29 -7.17 2.85 20.46
CA PRO A 29 -6.52 4.03 20.99
C PRO A 29 -6.29 3.92 22.50
N CYS A 30 -5.11 4.35 22.92
CA CYS A 30 -4.76 4.52 24.32
C CYS A 30 -4.83 6.01 24.66
N GLN A 31 -5.56 6.36 25.71
CA GLN A 31 -5.70 7.75 26.13
C GLN A 31 -4.38 8.26 26.73
N ALA A 32 -3.83 9.29 26.10
CA ALA A 32 -2.65 9.98 26.54
C ALA A 32 -2.88 11.49 26.41
N GLN A 33 -2.33 12.25 27.35
CA GLN A 33 -2.41 13.71 27.36
C GLN A 33 -1.04 14.29 27.07
N ALA A 34 -0.96 15.28 26.17
CA ALA A 34 0.25 16.04 25.95
C ALA A 34 0.50 16.95 27.16
N THR A 35 1.67 16.85 27.77
CA THR A 35 2.08 17.63 28.94
C THR A 35 3.05 18.75 28.58
N ARG A 36 3.78 18.61 27.48
CA ARG A 36 4.76 19.57 27.02
C ARG A 36 4.97 19.48 25.50
N VAL A 37 5.15 20.64 24.88
CA VAL A 37 5.59 20.77 23.49
C VAL A 37 6.72 21.80 23.47
N LYS A 38 7.88 21.43 22.96
CA LYS A 38 9.06 22.31 22.89
C LYS A 38 9.83 22.08 21.61
N GLU A 39 10.15 23.14 20.91
CA GLU A 39 11.15 23.13 19.85
C GLU A 39 12.53 23.37 20.48
N GLU A 40 13.47 22.48 20.20
CA GLU A 40 14.82 22.53 20.72
C GLU A 40 15.74 23.35 19.80
N GLU A 41 16.93 23.71 20.27
CA GLU A 41 17.89 24.54 19.51
C GLU A 41 18.39 23.87 18.22
N ASP A 42 18.40 22.54 18.20
CA ASP A 42 18.77 21.71 17.04
C ASP A 42 17.64 21.56 16.01
N LEU A 43 16.57 22.34 16.14
CA LEU A 43 15.37 22.30 15.33
C LEU A 43 14.59 20.98 15.44
N SER A 44 14.84 20.19 16.47
CA SER A 44 13.99 19.06 16.81
C SER A 44 12.76 19.48 17.58
N LEU A 45 11.68 18.71 17.48
CA LEU A 45 10.45 18.93 18.25
C LEU A 45 10.31 17.84 19.29
N THR A 46 10.28 18.26 20.54
CA THR A 46 10.07 17.38 21.71
C THR A 46 8.64 17.51 22.19
N LEU A 47 7.96 16.36 22.31
CA LEU A 47 6.58 16.24 22.77
C LEU A 47 6.55 15.27 23.95
N ASP A 48 6.13 15.75 25.12
CA ASP A 48 5.98 14.88 26.31
C ASP A 48 4.50 14.53 26.50
N PHE A 49 4.24 13.27 26.80
CA PHE A 49 2.92 12.72 27.02
C PHE A 49 2.83 11.94 28.32
N GLU A 50 1.69 12.00 28.95
CA GLU A 50 1.34 11.19 30.09
C GLU A 50 0.12 10.33 29.76
N LEU A 51 0.23 9.04 30.00
CA LEU A 51 -0.82 8.08 29.75
C LEU A 51 -1.78 8.04 30.95
N ASP A 52 -3.07 7.95 30.67
CA ASP A 52 -4.05 7.71 31.71
C ASP A 52 -3.65 6.48 32.54
N PRO A 53 -3.66 6.54 33.88
CA PRO A 53 -3.26 5.42 34.74
C PRO A 53 -4.04 4.12 34.47
N LYS A 54 -5.27 4.22 33.97
CA LYS A 54 -6.12 3.10 33.61
C LYS A 54 -5.97 2.63 32.17
N ALA A 55 -5.27 3.41 31.33
CA ALA A 55 -5.08 3.05 29.94
C ALA A 55 -4.17 1.81 29.84
N PRO A 56 -4.44 0.93 28.89
CA PRO A 56 -3.53 -0.17 28.59
C PRO A 56 -2.18 0.35 28.08
N ALA A 57 -1.12 -0.46 28.25
CA ALA A 57 0.19 -0.13 27.70
C ALA A 57 0.12 -0.02 26.17
N PRO A 58 0.61 1.06 25.56
CA PRO A 58 0.62 1.22 24.11
C PRO A 58 1.69 0.33 23.48
N GLN A 59 1.45 -0.02 22.22
CA GLN A 59 2.39 -0.76 21.36
C GLN A 59 2.88 0.07 20.18
N GLY A 60 2.56 1.36 20.21
CA GLY A 60 2.99 2.31 19.22
C GLY A 60 2.22 3.61 19.31
N LEU A 61 2.60 4.54 18.44
CA LEU A 61 1.92 5.80 18.24
C LEU A 61 1.81 6.13 16.74
N THR A 62 0.85 6.99 16.41
CA THR A 62 0.68 7.57 15.07
C THR A 62 0.83 9.08 15.17
N ILE A 63 1.69 9.66 14.32
CA ILE A 63 1.85 11.10 14.20
C ILE A 63 0.98 11.60 13.05
N ASN A 64 -0.08 12.31 13.38
CA ASN A 64 -1.00 12.87 12.40
C ASN A 64 -0.52 14.24 11.93
N THR A 65 -0.13 14.33 10.68
CA THR A 65 0.31 15.57 10.04
C THR A 65 -0.42 15.77 8.71
N PRO A 66 -0.79 17.03 8.35
CA PRO A 66 -1.38 17.34 7.05
C PRO A 66 -0.32 17.46 5.94
N LEU A 67 0.95 17.38 6.28
CA LEU A 67 2.03 17.55 5.31
C LEU A 67 2.11 16.39 4.32
N ARG A 68 2.64 16.70 3.16
CA ARG A 68 2.93 15.74 2.08
C ARG A 68 4.39 15.84 1.70
N ASN A 69 4.93 14.77 1.08
CA ASN A 69 6.30 14.69 0.59
C ASN A 69 7.31 15.06 1.69
N PHE A 70 7.25 14.32 2.79
CA PHE A 70 8.15 14.52 3.94
C PHE A 70 8.75 13.19 4.39
N GLU A 71 9.90 13.29 5.04
CA GLU A 71 10.56 12.21 5.79
C GLU A 71 11.13 12.80 7.07
N ARG A 72 10.88 12.17 8.22
CA ARG A 72 11.39 12.59 9.53
C ARG A 72 11.76 11.39 10.37
N GLN A 73 12.91 11.48 11.02
CA GLN A 73 13.32 10.53 12.03
C GLN A 73 12.59 10.82 13.33
N VAL A 74 12.14 9.76 14.01
CA VAL A 74 11.40 9.82 15.26
C VAL A 74 12.07 8.93 16.29
N THR A 75 12.33 9.48 17.47
CA THR A 75 12.78 8.76 18.64
C THR A 75 11.66 8.79 19.68
N VAL A 76 11.38 7.65 20.30
CA VAL A 76 10.43 7.53 21.41
C VAL A 76 11.17 7.07 22.64
N LEU A 77 11.00 7.80 23.73
CA LEU A 77 11.60 7.52 25.03
C LEU A 77 10.49 7.25 26.05
N GLY A 78 10.73 6.34 26.98
CA GLY A 78 9.90 6.12 28.15
C GLY A 78 10.59 6.65 29.40
N GLU A 79 9.83 7.22 30.34
CA GLU A 79 10.38 7.66 31.63
C GLU A 79 10.27 6.55 32.66
N GLU A 80 11.38 6.24 33.32
CA GLU A 80 11.46 5.35 34.51
C GLU A 80 12.39 6.02 35.50
N ASP A 81 11.96 6.14 36.75
CA ASP A 81 12.73 6.74 37.87
C ASP A 81 13.34 8.12 37.55
N ASN A 82 12.57 8.99 36.89
CA ASN A 82 12.97 10.31 36.39
C ASN A 82 14.10 10.31 35.33
N ALA A 83 14.39 9.16 34.73
CA ALA A 83 15.33 9.01 33.63
C ALA A 83 14.60 8.61 32.34
N TRP A 84 15.02 9.19 31.22
CA TRP A 84 14.47 8.88 29.89
C TRP A 84 15.25 7.73 29.26
N THR A 85 14.57 6.62 28.99
CA THR A 85 15.14 5.44 28.35
C THR A 85 14.60 5.30 26.91
N PRO A 86 15.45 5.10 25.90
CA PRO A 86 14.98 4.95 24.54
C PRO A 86 14.21 3.63 24.35
N LEU A 87 13.01 3.75 23.78
CA LEU A 87 12.18 2.61 23.37
C LEU A 87 12.37 2.31 21.88
N VAL A 88 12.51 3.35 21.08
CA VAL A 88 12.88 3.27 19.67
C VAL A 88 13.65 4.52 19.25
N THR A 89 14.76 4.36 18.52
CA THR A 89 15.66 5.46 18.16
C THR A 89 15.67 5.78 16.67
N ASP A 90 15.36 4.82 15.81
CA ASP A 90 15.57 4.93 14.36
C ASP A 90 14.28 4.69 13.57
N ALA A 91 13.14 5.14 14.11
CA ALA A 91 11.90 5.11 13.36
C ALA A 91 11.82 6.28 12.38
N PHE A 92 11.24 6.03 11.22
CA PHE A 92 10.98 7.06 10.22
C PHE A 92 9.49 7.19 9.97
N ILE A 93 9.01 8.43 9.92
CA ILE A 93 7.70 8.76 9.38
C ILE A 93 7.90 9.48 8.06
N PHE A 94 7.12 9.12 7.07
CA PHE A 94 7.22 9.72 5.75
C PHE A 94 5.90 9.68 4.99
N GLU A 95 5.84 10.52 3.99
CA GLU A 95 4.80 10.49 2.97
C GLU A 95 5.41 10.87 1.63
N SER A 96 5.15 10.04 0.61
CA SER A 96 5.59 10.25 -0.76
C SER A 96 4.39 10.12 -1.70
N SER A 97 3.78 11.24 -2.04
CA SER A 97 2.64 11.29 -2.96
C SER A 97 3.06 11.11 -4.41
N ASP A 98 4.26 11.59 -4.75
CA ASP A 98 4.66 11.76 -6.15
C ASP A 98 5.29 10.50 -6.73
N THR A 99 5.93 9.67 -5.90
CA THR A 99 6.69 8.51 -6.38
C THR A 99 6.03 7.18 -6.08
N LEU A 100 5.72 6.90 -4.83
CA LEU A 100 5.22 5.59 -4.39
C LEU A 100 3.78 5.63 -3.85
N GLN A 101 3.22 6.82 -3.65
CA GLN A 101 1.90 7.04 -3.01
C GLN A 101 1.79 6.28 -1.67
N MET A 102 2.84 6.35 -0.90
CA MET A 102 2.96 5.68 0.38
C MET A 102 2.99 6.71 1.51
N ARG A 103 2.36 6.34 2.62
CA ARG A 103 2.38 7.11 3.85
C ARG A 103 2.59 6.19 5.03
N GLN A 104 3.62 6.46 5.83
CA GLN A 104 3.93 5.78 7.07
C GLN A 104 4.08 6.81 8.17
N CYS A 105 3.14 6.82 9.09
CA CYS A 105 3.15 7.72 10.24
C CYS A 105 3.05 6.95 11.57
N ASP A 106 3.04 5.63 11.50
CA ASP A 106 3.00 4.74 12.66
C ASP A 106 4.42 4.42 13.13
N VAL A 107 4.64 4.57 14.43
CA VAL A 107 5.88 4.23 15.11
C VAL A 107 5.57 3.14 16.13
N PRO A 108 5.84 1.88 15.82
CA PRO A 108 5.65 0.79 16.77
C PRO A 108 6.77 0.78 17.81
N PHE A 109 6.41 0.48 19.06
CA PHE A 109 7.34 0.29 20.17
C PHE A 109 6.68 -0.55 21.26
N ASP A 110 7.49 -1.08 22.17
CA ASP A 110 7.00 -1.74 23.39
C ASP A 110 7.09 -0.75 24.55
N ALA A 111 5.95 -0.38 25.09
CA ALA A 111 5.88 0.55 26.21
C ALA A 111 6.33 -0.06 27.55
N GLY A 112 6.36 -1.37 27.69
CA GLY A 112 6.67 -2.03 28.94
C GLY A 112 5.83 -1.49 30.11
N LYS A 113 6.49 -0.96 31.14
CA LYS A 113 5.87 -0.36 32.33
C LYS A 113 5.70 1.15 32.25
N HIS A 114 6.28 1.79 31.23
CA HIS A 114 6.30 3.24 31.12
C HIS A 114 4.89 3.83 31.00
N ARG A 115 4.70 4.99 31.63
CA ARG A 115 3.44 5.77 31.57
C ARG A 115 3.66 7.18 31.06
N ARG A 116 4.90 7.63 31.06
CA ARG A 116 5.28 8.92 30.49
C ARG A 116 6.22 8.70 29.32
N PHE A 117 5.94 9.39 28.23
CA PHE A 117 6.63 9.19 26.97
C PHE A 117 7.11 10.53 26.43
N ARG A 118 8.28 10.50 25.84
CA ARG A 118 8.82 11.61 25.08
C ARG A 118 9.00 11.20 23.63
N VAL A 119 8.41 11.98 22.72
CA VAL A 119 8.54 11.82 21.29
C VAL A 119 9.41 12.94 20.76
N VAL A 120 10.53 12.62 20.16
CA VAL A 120 11.47 13.56 19.56
C VAL A 120 11.41 13.39 18.05
N ILE A 121 11.08 14.45 17.33
CA ILE A 121 11.04 14.47 15.87
C ILE A 121 12.20 15.33 15.38
N ALA A 122 13.15 14.70 14.72
CA ALA A 122 14.33 15.38 14.21
C ALA A 122 13.97 16.32 13.04
N GLN A 123 14.70 17.43 12.93
CA GLN A 123 14.54 18.41 11.86
C GLN A 123 13.08 18.82 11.66
N ALA A 124 12.36 19.08 12.75
CA ALA A 124 10.97 19.49 12.71
C ALA A 124 10.75 20.87 12.10
N SER A 125 11.79 21.68 11.94
CA SER A 125 11.76 22.94 11.20
C SER A 125 12.73 22.87 10.03
N LEU A 126 12.25 23.13 8.83
CA LEU A 126 13.09 23.30 7.65
C LEU A 126 13.43 24.78 7.49
N GLU A 127 14.71 25.10 7.50
CA GLU A 127 15.20 26.42 7.09
C GLU A 127 15.44 26.39 5.57
N ARG A 128 14.64 27.15 4.84
CA ARG A 128 14.82 27.34 3.42
C ARG A 128 15.40 28.73 3.19
N GLN A 129 16.58 28.77 2.60
CA GLN A 129 17.11 30.05 2.11
C GLN A 129 16.31 30.47 0.87
N ASP A 130 15.84 31.72 0.88
CA ASP A 130 15.16 32.27 -0.28
C ASP A 130 16.10 32.26 -1.48
N ALA A 131 15.56 31.83 -2.64
CA ALA A 131 16.33 31.84 -3.90
C ALA A 131 16.72 33.25 -4.34
N TYR A 132 16.14 34.27 -3.74
CA TYR A 132 16.42 35.67 -4.06
C TYR A 132 17.39 36.27 -3.03
N ARG A 133 18.58 36.61 -3.50
CA ARG A 133 19.54 37.42 -2.77
C ARG A 133 19.25 38.89 -3.03
N ARG A 134 19.02 39.65 -2.00
CA ARG A 134 18.96 41.11 -2.11
C ARG A 134 20.36 41.66 -1.86
N VAL A 135 21.00 42.20 -2.89
CA VAL A 135 22.26 42.90 -2.77
C VAL A 135 22.02 44.40 -2.78
N THR A 136 22.22 45.07 -1.65
CA THR A 136 22.15 46.52 -1.55
C THR A 136 23.58 47.05 -1.65
N ARG A 137 23.88 47.79 -2.71
CA ARG A 137 25.18 48.43 -2.92
C ARG A 137 25.09 49.87 -2.50
N PHE A 138 25.96 50.28 -1.63
CA PHE A 138 26.15 51.67 -1.27
C PHE A 138 27.24 52.25 -2.17
N LEU A 139 26.92 53.37 -2.84
CA LEU A 139 27.85 54.05 -3.73
C LEU A 139 28.43 55.24 -3.00
N ASN A 140 29.75 55.51 -3.17
CA ASN A 140 30.38 56.71 -2.70
C ASN A 140 29.98 57.93 -3.58
N ARG A 141 30.47 59.16 -3.24
CA ARG A 141 30.17 60.36 -4.01
C ARG A 141 30.66 60.33 -5.47
N GLU A 142 31.58 59.42 -5.80
CA GLU A 142 32.15 59.24 -7.15
C GLU A 142 31.42 58.14 -7.92
N GLY A 143 30.34 57.53 -7.35
CA GLY A 143 29.56 56.46 -8.00
C GLY A 143 30.21 55.07 -7.96
N GLN A 144 31.26 54.88 -7.21
CA GLN A 144 31.92 53.59 -7.02
C GLN A 144 31.28 52.83 -5.83
N ALA A 145 31.18 51.51 -5.92
CA ALA A 145 30.62 50.65 -4.84
C ALA A 145 31.58 50.66 -3.64
N ASP A 146 31.19 51.31 -2.55
CA ASP A 146 31.98 51.41 -1.33
C ASP A 146 31.67 50.24 -0.38
N ASN A 147 30.41 49.80 -0.36
CA ASN A 147 29.98 48.66 0.45
C ASN A 147 28.82 47.90 -0.22
N ALA A 148 28.77 46.60 -0.04
CA ALA A 148 27.64 45.77 -0.48
C ALA A 148 27.14 44.97 0.71
N VAL A 149 25.86 45.11 1.03
CA VAL A 149 25.18 44.29 2.03
C VAL A 149 24.35 43.25 1.29
N GLU A 150 24.69 42.00 1.52
CA GLU A 150 23.94 40.86 0.99
C GLU A 150 22.98 40.35 2.07
N THR A 151 21.69 40.39 1.77
CA THR A 151 20.66 39.91 2.68
C THR A 151 20.02 38.70 2.03
N THR A 152 20.14 37.52 2.68
CA THR A 152 19.45 36.30 2.29
C THR A 152 18.30 36.09 3.26
N GLY A 153 17.10 36.00 2.76
CA GLY A 153 15.94 35.62 3.57
C GLY A 153 16.03 34.13 3.94
N VAL A 154 15.80 33.82 5.21
CA VAL A 154 15.65 32.46 5.68
C VAL A 154 14.20 32.26 6.09
N THR A 155 13.47 31.41 5.37
CA THR A 155 12.09 31.08 5.73
C THR A 155 12.09 29.78 6.51
N ARG A 156 11.57 29.81 7.74
CA ARG A 156 11.34 28.61 8.55
C ARG A 156 9.98 28.03 8.24
N GLN A 157 9.94 26.79 7.82
CA GLN A 157 8.72 26.03 7.63
C GLN A 157 8.63 24.94 8.71
N PRO A 158 7.78 25.14 9.76
CA PRO A 158 7.66 24.16 10.82
C PRO A 158 6.94 22.90 10.34
N PHE A 159 7.34 21.73 10.86
CA PHE A 159 6.64 20.47 10.68
C PHE A 159 5.32 20.50 11.46
N LYS A 160 4.23 20.68 10.76
CA LYS A 160 2.91 20.79 11.38
C LYS A 160 2.40 19.43 11.82
N ILE A 161 2.07 19.30 13.11
CA ILE A 161 1.46 18.12 13.71
C ILE A 161 0.05 18.50 14.15
N ASN A 162 -0.94 17.69 13.75
CA ASN A 162 -2.32 17.84 14.21
C ASN A 162 -2.54 17.13 15.55
N SER A 163 -2.02 15.90 15.68
CA SER A 163 -2.12 15.10 16.90
C SER A 163 -1.11 13.96 16.91
N VAL A 164 -0.83 13.44 18.09
CA VAL A 164 -0.15 12.16 18.30
C VAL A 164 -1.11 11.24 19.03
N SER A 165 -1.36 10.07 18.47
CA SER A 165 -2.31 9.09 19.00
C SER A 165 -1.58 7.83 19.38
N PHE A 166 -1.61 7.47 20.66
CA PHE A 166 -1.07 6.19 21.15
C PHE A 166 -2.07 5.08 20.91
N TRP A 167 -1.59 3.88 20.59
CA TRP A 167 -2.45 2.72 20.30
C TRP A 167 -1.83 1.41 20.74
N ARG A 168 -2.68 0.42 20.93
CA ARG A 168 -2.32 -0.99 21.03
C ARG A 168 -2.95 -1.79 19.89
N LYS A 169 -2.39 -2.93 19.56
CA LYS A 169 -2.96 -3.86 18.58
C LYS A 169 -3.96 -4.77 19.28
N ILE A 170 -5.18 -4.77 18.79
CA ILE A 170 -6.20 -5.74 19.17
C ILE A 170 -6.55 -6.61 17.98
N SER A 171 -6.83 -7.87 18.26
CA SER A 171 -7.27 -8.83 17.26
C SER A 171 -8.76 -8.74 17.11
N VAL A 172 -9.23 -8.42 15.92
CA VAL A 172 -10.67 -8.36 15.61
C VAL A 172 -10.98 -9.26 14.42
N PRO A 173 -12.10 -10.01 14.45
CA PRO A 173 -12.55 -10.73 13.27
C PRO A 173 -12.91 -9.73 12.19
N THR A 174 -12.45 -10.00 10.96
CA THR A 174 -12.84 -9.20 9.79
C THR A 174 -14.12 -9.76 9.18
N ASP A 175 -14.80 -8.94 8.38
CA ASP A 175 -15.84 -9.45 7.51
C ASP A 175 -15.30 -10.57 6.62
N PRO A 176 -16.13 -11.59 6.33
CA PRO A 176 -15.73 -12.70 5.48
C PRO A 176 -15.26 -12.18 4.11
N LYS A 177 -14.00 -12.44 3.77
CA LYS A 177 -13.42 -12.07 2.48
C LYS A 177 -13.48 -13.25 1.53
N VAL A 178 -13.81 -12.99 0.26
CA VAL A 178 -13.73 -13.98 -0.80
C VAL A 178 -12.30 -14.46 -0.94
N GLN A 179 -12.11 -15.77 -0.95
CA GLN A 179 -10.81 -16.38 -1.22
C GLN A 179 -10.55 -16.38 -2.72
N PHE A 180 -9.30 -16.22 -3.09
CA PHE A 180 -8.86 -16.29 -4.47
C PHE A 180 -7.93 -17.50 -4.67
N LEU A 181 -8.10 -18.19 -5.78
CA LEU A 181 -7.14 -19.15 -6.30
C LEU A 181 -6.23 -18.44 -7.29
N SER A 182 -4.95 -18.79 -7.29
CA SER A 182 -3.96 -18.23 -8.21
C SER A 182 -3.32 -19.34 -9.03
N PHE A 183 -3.20 -19.13 -10.32
CA PHE A 183 -2.64 -20.09 -11.28
C PHE A 183 -1.65 -19.36 -12.17
N SER A 184 -0.49 -19.95 -12.47
CA SER A 184 0.42 -19.40 -13.47
C SER A 184 -0.29 -19.21 -14.80
N ALA A 185 -0.09 -18.08 -15.43
CA ALA A 185 -0.66 -17.81 -16.74
C ALA A 185 -0.14 -18.81 -17.77
N PRO A 186 -0.95 -19.24 -18.73
CA PRO A 186 -0.46 -19.98 -19.87
C PRO A 186 0.62 -19.20 -20.60
N SER A 187 1.50 -19.90 -21.31
CA SER A 187 2.51 -19.26 -22.16
C SER A 187 1.85 -18.25 -23.10
N GLY A 188 2.38 -17.04 -23.12
CA GLY A 188 1.88 -15.94 -23.93
C GLY A 188 2.99 -15.28 -24.72
N THR A 189 2.64 -14.26 -25.46
CA THR A 189 3.57 -13.44 -26.24
C THR A 189 3.93 -12.21 -25.45
N ILE A 190 5.22 -11.87 -25.41
CA ILE A 190 5.73 -10.65 -24.80
C ILE A 190 6.22 -9.73 -25.93
N SER A 191 5.80 -8.49 -25.91
CA SER A 191 6.27 -7.48 -26.84
C SER A 191 6.60 -6.19 -26.12
N HIS A 192 7.69 -5.53 -26.52
CA HIS A 192 8.12 -4.25 -26.01
C HIS A 192 7.91 -3.18 -27.07
N ASN A 193 7.30 -2.09 -26.68
CA ASN A 193 7.17 -0.90 -27.50
C ASN A 193 8.05 0.21 -26.90
N ALA A 194 9.21 0.43 -27.49
CA ALA A 194 10.17 1.43 -27.00
C ALA A 194 9.66 2.87 -27.13
N GLU A 195 8.86 3.18 -28.16
CA GLU A 195 8.33 4.53 -28.38
C GLU A 195 7.30 4.92 -27.32
N LYS A 196 6.50 3.95 -26.88
CA LYS A 196 5.47 4.15 -25.84
C LYS A 196 5.95 3.82 -24.43
N CYS A 197 7.17 3.29 -24.30
CA CYS A 197 7.69 2.76 -23.03
C CYS A 197 6.69 1.78 -22.39
N GLU A 198 6.25 0.78 -23.16
CA GLU A 198 5.25 -0.20 -22.75
C GLU A 198 5.74 -1.63 -22.96
N THR A 199 5.44 -2.47 -21.99
CA THR A 199 5.59 -3.92 -22.10
C THR A 199 4.23 -4.58 -22.13
N THR A 200 3.93 -5.33 -23.18
CA THR A 200 2.65 -6.02 -23.37
C THR A 200 2.82 -7.52 -23.24
N TYR A 201 2.01 -8.12 -22.38
CA TYR A 201 1.84 -9.56 -22.21
C TYR A 201 0.49 -9.94 -22.81
N GLU A 202 0.49 -10.70 -23.91
CA GLU A 202 -0.72 -11.23 -24.51
C GLU A 202 -0.83 -12.71 -24.18
N LEU A 203 -1.94 -13.13 -23.58
CA LEU A 203 -2.19 -14.51 -23.15
C LEU A 203 -3.65 -14.88 -23.39
N THR A 204 -3.92 -16.19 -23.46
CA THR A 204 -5.27 -16.74 -23.51
C THR A 204 -5.63 -17.21 -22.10
N PRO A 205 -6.64 -16.59 -21.45
CA PRO A 205 -7.09 -17.03 -20.14
C PRO A 205 -7.52 -18.50 -20.16
N PRO A 206 -7.32 -19.24 -19.07
CA PRO A 206 -7.89 -20.58 -18.95
C PRO A 206 -9.43 -20.50 -18.83
N CYS A 207 -10.10 -21.65 -18.91
CA CYS A 207 -11.56 -21.77 -18.88
C CYS A 207 -12.20 -21.42 -17.52
N PHE A 208 -11.67 -20.42 -16.82
CA PHE A 208 -12.25 -19.90 -15.58
C PHE A 208 -12.23 -18.35 -15.58
N PRO A 209 -13.13 -17.68 -14.85
CA PRO A 209 -13.23 -16.24 -14.84
C PRO A 209 -12.00 -15.61 -14.17
N VAL A 210 -11.18 -14.90 -14.94
CA VAL A 210 -10.05 -14.13 -14.42
C VAL A 210 -10.58 -12.78 -13.92
N THR A 211 -10.39 -12.53 -12.61
CA THR A 211 -10.83 -11.29 -11.94
C THR A 211 -9.70 -10.48 -11.38
N GLY A 212 -8.47 -10.92 -11.56
CA GLY A 212 -7.25 -10.25 -11.13
C GLY A 212 -6.01 -11.01 -11.56
N PHE A 213 -4.86 -10.45 -11.27
CA PHE A 213 -3.56 -11.10 -11.46
C PHE A 213 -2.51 -10.56 -10.49
N GLU A 214 -1.44 -11.32 -10.34
CA GLU A 214 -0.24 -10.95 -9.58
C GLU A 214 0.96 -11.05 -10.53
N ILE A 215 1.79 -10.03 -10.53
CA ILE A 215 3.06 -10.03 -11.26
C ILE A 215 4.15 -10.59 -10.35
N ILE A 216 4.89 -11.56 -10.82
CA ILE A 216 6.06 -12.08 -10.12
C ILE A 216 7.32 -11.49 -10.77
N SER A 217 8.06 -10.72 -10.00
CA SER A 217 9.27 -10.04 -10.44
C SER A 217 10.38 -10.18 -9.38
N PRO A 218 11.65 -10.26 -9.78
CA PRO A 218 12.77 -10.15 -8.86
C PRO A 218 12.96 -8.73 -8.31
N GLU A 219 12.39 -7.73 -8.97
CA GLU A 219 12.44 -6.35 -8.53
C GLU A 219 11.52 -6.13 -7.33
N ARG A 220 12.00 -5.36 -6.34
CA ARG A 220 11.32 -5.27 -5.03
C ARG A 220 10.54 -4.00 -4.80
N ASN A 221 11.02 -2.88 -5.36
CA ASN A 221 10.45 -1.57 -5.08
C ASN A 221 10.07 -0.89 -6.39
N PHE A 222 8.82 -1.03 -6.80
CA PHE A 222 8.32 -0.40 -8.01
C PHE A 222 6.85 -0.04 -7.93
N LEU A 223 6.47 0.95 -8.70
CA LEU A 223 5.09 1.31 -9.03
C LEU A 223 4.97 1.36 -10.55
N ARG A 224 3.99 0.67 -11.12
CA ARG A 224 3.68 0.73 -12.57
C ARG A 224 2.19 0.87 -12.77
N THR A 225 1.82 1.72 -13.71
CA THR A 225 0.44 1.77 -14.24
C THR A 225 0.24 0.59 -15.18
N VAL A 226 -0.93 -0.01 -15.14
CA VAL A 226 -1.27 -1.16 -15.95
C VAL A 226 -2.61 -0.93 -16.64
N THR A 227 -2.67 -1.29 -17.91
CA THR A 227 -3.91 -1.37 -18.68
C THR A 227 -4.19 -2.82 -19.01
N VAL A 228 -5.38 -3.29 -18.65
CA VAL A 228 -5.86 -4.62 -19.03
C VAL A 228 -6.84 -4.47 -20.18
N GLN A 229 -6.59 -5.22 -21.24
CA GLN A 229 -7.46 -5.29 -22.40
C GLN A 229 -7.99 -6.71 -22.59
N ARG A 230 -9.20 -6.85 -23.05
CA ARG A 230 -9.78 -8.11 -23.49
C ARG A 230 -10.08 -8.09 -24.98
N GLN A 231 -10.03 -9.24 -25.61
CA GLN A 231 -10.44 -9.38 -26.99
C GLN A 231 -11.93 -9.06 -27.14
N TYR A 232 -12.25 -8.30 -28.16
CA TYR A 232 -13.61 -8.04 -28.58
C TYR A 232 -13.64 -8.01 -30.11
N GLU A 233 -14.41 -8.92 -30.71
CA GLU A 233 -14.41 -9.14 -32.15
C GLU A 233 -12.99 -9.42 -32.68
N GLN A 234 -12.53 -8.61 -33.64
CA GLN A 234 -11.18 -8.72 -34.22
C GLN A 234 -10.13 -7.83 -33.53
N GLY A 235 -10.52 -7.10 -32.48
CA GLY A 235 -9.66 -6.12 -31.79
C GLY A 235 -9.56 -6.36 -30.30
N PHE A 236 -9.09 -5.32 -29.59
CA PHE A 236 -8.99 -5.30 -28.13
C PHE A 236 -9.68 -4.06 -27.59
N ILE A 237 -10.40 -4.22 -26.50
CA ILE A 237 -11.00 -3.12 -25.75
C ILE A 237 -10.44 -3.10 -24.34
N THR A 238 -10.29 -1.90 -23.79
CA THR A 238 -9.84 -1.74 -22.41
C THR A 238 -10.90 -2.27 -21.44
N ALA A 239 -10.51 -3.20 -20.60
CA ALA A 239 -11.34 -3.78 -19.55
C ALA A 239 -11.10 -3.12 -18.19
N HIS A 240 -9.86 -2.67 -17.92
CA HIS A 240 -9.49 -2.08 -16.64
C HIS A 240 -8.21 -1.25 -16.74
N HIS A 241 -8.12 -0.22 -15.91
CA HIS A 241 -6.89 0.53 -15.62
C HIS A 241 -6.59 0.43 -14.14
N GLY A 242 -5.34 0.23 -13.80
CA GLY A 242 -4.93 0.12 -12.42
C GLY A 242 -3.44 0.38 -12.21
N ARG A 243 -2.99 0.11 -11.01
CA ARG A 243 -1.58 0.20 -10.64
C ARG A 243 -1.15 -1.06 -9.92
N ILE A 244 0.07 -1.48 -10.17
CA ILE A 244 0.74 -2.53 -9.43
C ILE A 244 1.89 -1.91 -8.65
N THR A 245 1.99 -2.24 -7.39
CA THR A 245 3.02 -1.74 -6.49
C THR A 245 3.67 -2.93 -5.80
N ALA A 246 4.99 -2.97 -5.82
CA ALA A 246 5.76 -3.83 -4.93
C ALA A 246 6.58 -2.94 -4.00
N CYS A 247 6.59 -3.25 -2.72
CA CYS A 247 7.38 -2.54 -1.74
C CYS A 247 7.92 -3.53 -0.70
N ASP A 248 9.23 -3.47 -0.51
CA ASP A 248 9.95 -4.28 0.47
C ASP A 248 11.01 -3.38 1.11
N LEU A 249 10.56 -2.47 1.96
CA LEU A 249 11.41 -1.54 2.70
C LEU A 249 11.40 -1.88 4.19
N PRO A 250 12.53 -1.70 4.90
CA PRO A 250 12.57 -1.92 6.35
C PRO A 250 11.48 -1.15 7.09
N GLY A 251 10.76 -1.84 7.96
CA GLY A 251 9.69 -1.24 8.76
C GLY A 251 8.35 -1.03 8.04
N ILE A 252 8.24 -1.41 6.77
CA ILE A 252 6.99 -1.34 5.99
C ILE A 252 6.46 -2.74 5.75
N THR A 253 5.13 -2.89 5.85
CA THR A 253 4.49 -4.14 5.45
C THR A 253 4.69 -4.39 3.97
N GLN A 254 5.23 -5.55 3.62
CA GLN A 254 5.44 -5.94 2.23
C GLN A 254 4.16 -5.81 1.41
N ILE A 255 4.24 -5.07 0.32
CA ILE A 255 3.16 -4.89 -0.65
C ILE A 255 3.46 -5.76 -1.87
N ARG A 256 2.48 -6.56 -2.29
CA ARG A 256 2.58 -7.42 -3.47
C ARG A 256 1.97 -6.74 -4.69
N PRO A 257 2.54 -6.92 -5.88
CA PRO A 257 2.04 -6.32 -7.11
C PRO A 257 0.82 -7.09 -7.65
N ILE A 258 -0.30 -6.95 -6.95
CA ILE A 258 -1.58 -7.58 -7.26
C ILE A 258 -2.53 -6.52 -7.82
N LEU A 259 -3.21 -6.86 -8.90
CA LEU A 259 -4.35 -6.12 -9.44
C LEU A 259 -5.60 -6.99 -9.35
N ASP A 260 -6.56 -6.57 -8.56
CA ASP A 260 -7.88 -7.21 -8.43
C ASP A 260 -9.00 -6.29 -8.94
N GLY A 261 -10.22 -6.80 -9.03
CA GLY A 261 -11.40 -6.01 -9.42
C GLY A 261 -11.64 -5.94 -10.92
N LEU A 262 -11.02 -6.81 -11.71
CA LEU A 262 -11.36 -6.96 -13.12
C LEU A 262 -12.79 -7.48 -13.26
N LYS A 263 -13.54 -6.98 -14.23
CA LYS A 263 -14.72 -7.69 -14.72
C LYS A 263 -14.26 -9.07 -15.22
N PRO A 264 -14.97 -10.15 -14.88
CA PRO A 264 -14.55 -11.50 -15.25
C PRO A 264 -14.23 -11.63 -16.74
N ILE A 265 -13.02 -12.11 -17.05
CA ILE A 265 -12.59 -12.44 -18.40
C ILE A 265 -12.56 -13.96 -18.48
N THR A 266 -13.42 -14.52 -19.31
CA THR A 266 -13.65 -15.98 -19.39
C THR A 266 -13.21 -16.59 -20.70
N ASP A 267 -13.05 -15.77 -21.73
CA ASP A 267 -12.85 -16.19 -23.12
C ASP A 267 -12.00 -15.18 -23.89
N GLY A 268 -11.55 -15.58 -25.06
CA GLY A 268 -10.74 -14.77 -25.94
C GLY A 268 -9.32 -14.56 -25.42
N ARG A 269 -8.64 -13.57 -25.99
CA ARG A 269 -7.30 -13.19 -25.56
C ARG A 269 -7.37 -12.00 -24.61
N MET A 270 -6.44 -11.94 -23.68
CA MET A 270 -6.26 -10.78 -22.82
C MET A 270 -4.86 -10.23 -22.98
N ARG A 271 -4.74 -8.91 -22.83
CA ARG A 271 -3.48 -8.18 -22.79
C ARG A 271 -3.30 -7.49 -21.46
N ILE A 272 -2.13 -7.62 -20.89
CA ILE A 272 -1.68 -6.85 -19.74
C ILE A 272 -0.58 -5.93 -20.25
N ILE A 273 -0.85 -4.64 -20.27
CA ILE A 273 0.08 -3.61 -20.74
C ILE A 273 0.62 -2.91 -19.52
N ILE A 274 1.92 -3.05 -19.29
CA ILE A 274 2.65 -2.37 -18.22
C ILE A 274 3.25 -1.11 -18.82
N HIS A 275 2.92 0.05 -18.26
CA HIS A 275 3.49 1.33 -18.68
C HIS A 275 4.76 1.59 -17.86
N ASP A 276 5.90 1.46 -18.49
CA ASP A 276 7.21 1.58 -17.85
C ASP A 276 7.62 3.05 -17.63
N GLY A 277 7.11 3.98 -18.47
CA GLY A 277 7.46 5.41 -18.40
C GLY A 277 8.97 5.61 -18.58
N ASP A 278 9.57 6.41 -17.72
CA ASP A 278 11.02 6.68 -17.75
C ASP A 278 11.86 5.57 -17.05
N ASN A 279 11.21 4.49 -16.61
CA ASN A 279 11.91 3.40 -15.94
C ASN A 279 12.27 2.29 -16.94
N PRO A 280 13.27 1.47 -16.63
CA PRO A 280 13.52 0.23 -17.36
C PRO A 280 12.27 -0.66 -17.35
N SER A 281 12.11 -1.46 -18.41
CA SER A 281 11.04 -2.47 -18.46
C SER A 281 11.14 -3.44 -17.30
N LEU A 282 10.01 -3.68 -16.64
CA LEU A 282 9.93 -4.58 -15.50
C LEU A 282 10.26 -6.01 -15.91
N THR A 283 11.19 -6.65 -15.21
CA THR A 283 11.48 -8.07 -15.39
C THR A 283 10.36 -8.90 -14.78
N VAL A 284 9.56 -9.55 -15.61
CA VAL A 284 8.47 -10.43 -15.16
C VAL A 284 8.85 -11.88 -15.36
N THR A 285 8.89 -12.65 -14.27
CA THR A 285 9.22 -14.08 -14.30
C THR A 285 7.99 -14.98 -14.37
N ASP A 286 6.86 -14.52 -13.83
CA ASP A 286 5.57 -15.22 -13.90
C ASP A 286 4.42 -14.22 -13.78
N ILE A 287 3.28 -14.55 -14.34
CA ILE A 287 2.01 -13.86 -14.13
C ILE A 287 1.04 -14.87 -13.57
N ARG A 288 0.55 -14.62 -12.37
CA ARG A 288 -0.45 -15.49 -11.73
C ARG A 288 -1.83 -14.90 -11.89
N LEU A 289 -2.66 -15.57 -12.66
CA LEU A 289 -4.06 -15.22 -12.85
C LEU A 289 -4.86 -15.59 -11.60
N ARG A 290 -5.78 -14.71 -11.20
CA ARG A 290 -6.58 -14.86 -9.99
C ARG A 290 -8.06 -15.01 -10.32
N THR A 291 -8.70 -15.96 -9.65
CA THR A 291 -10.14 -16.22 -9.73
C THR A 291 -10.73 -16.41 -8.35
N PRO A 292 -11.96 -15.95 -8.08
CA PRO A 292 -12.64 -16.25 -6.83
C PRO A 292 -12.79 -17.77 -6.65
N ALA A 293 -12.42 -18.27 -5.47
CA ALA A 293 -12.69 -19.65 -5.13
C ALA A 293 -14.19 -19.86 -4.96
N VAL A 294 -14.71 -20.90 -5.60
CA VAL A 294 -16.12 -21.25 -5.52
C VAL A 294 -16.31 -22.65 -4.94
N LYS A 295 -17.37 -22.80 -4.17
CA LYS A 295 -17.85 -24.07 -3.63
C LYS A 295 -19.14 -24.41 -4.32
N LEU A 296 -19.17 -25.60 -4.91
CA LEU A 296 -20.38 -26.20 -5.47
C LEU A 296 -21.03 -27.05 -4.40
N THR A 297 -22.31 -26.83 -4.16
CA THR A 297 -23.10 -27.56 -3.18
C THR A 297 -24.36 -28.11 -3.84
N PHE A 298 -24.66 -29.39 -3.62
CA PHE A 298 -25.85 -30.06 -4.12
C PHE A 298 -26.37 -31.07 -3.09
N ILE A 299 -27.62 -31.44 -3.21
CA ILE A 299 -28.26 -32.44 -2.38
C ILE A 299 -28.67 -33.62 -3.27
N THR A 300 -28.34 -34.85 -2.87
CA THR A 300 -28.66 -36.04 -3.59
C THR A 300 -29.06 -37.16 -2.63
N GLU A 301 -29.85 -38.10 -3.10
CA GLU A 301 -30.21 -39.34 -2.39
C GLU A 301 -29.15 -40.43 -2.61
N PRO A 302 -28.97 -41.36 -1.67
CA PRO A 302 -28.01 -42.47 -1.85
C PRO A 302 -28.23 -43.28 -3.13
N SER A 303 -29.49 -43.39 -3.54
CA SER A 303 -29.89 -44.13 -4.79
C SER A 303 -29.44 -43.43 -6.08
N GLN A 304 -29.06 -42.16 -6.00
CA GLN A 304 -28.59 -41.34 -7.13
C GLN A 304 -27.06 -41.33 -7.26
N MET A 305 -26.36 -42.00 -6.37
CA MET A 305 -24.89 -42.11 -6.39
C MET A 305 -24.42 -43.25 -7.33
N PRO A 306 -23.24 -43.09 -7.97
CA PRO A 306 -22.33 -41.95 -7.92
C PRO A 306 -22.82 -40.77 -8.78
N CYS A 307 -22.53 -39.54 -8.34
CA CYS A 307 -22.80 -38.38 -9.14
C CYS A 307 -21.58 -37.99 -10.00
N ARG A 308 -21.86 -37.51 -11.21
CA ARG A 308 -20.83 -37.08 -12.17
C ARG A 308 -20.93 -35.58 -12.39
N LEU A 309 -19.80 -34.86 -12.22
CA LEU A 309 -19.66 -33.50 -12.60
C LEU A 309 -19.30 -33.39 -14.07
N SER A 310 -20.13 -32.74 -14.86
CA SER A 310 -19.88 -32.45 -16.27
C SER A 310 -19.72 -30.96 -16.52
N ALA A 311 -18.64 -30.56 -17.18
CA ALA A 311 -18.39 -29.21 -17.62
C ALA A 311 -18.25 -29.21 -19.15
N VAL A 312 -19.09 -28.43 -19.83
CA VAL A 312 -19.01 -28.25 -21.29
C VAL A 312 -18.51 -26.84 -21.54
N SER A 313 -17.39 -26.72 -22.24
CA SER A 313 -16.87 -25.45 -22.69
C SER A 313 -17.74 -24.88 -23.82
N GLY A 314 -18.21 -23.66 -23.70
CA GLY A 314 -18.90 -22.92 -24.76
C GLY A 314 -20.42 -23.18 -24.91
N ALA A 315 -21.05 -23.94 -24.01
CA ALA A 315 -22.52 -23.99 -23.98
C ALA A 315 -23.11 -22.69 -23.44
N LYS A 316 -23.97 -22.02 -24.21
CA LYS A 316 -24.84 -20.97 -23.66
C LYS A 316 -25.67 -21.60 -22.53
N PRO A 317 -25.86 -20.88 -21.40
CA PRO A 317 -26.81 -21.32 -20.38
C PRO A 317 -28.21 -21.46 -21.02
N PRO A 318 -28.99 -22.43 -20.57
CA PRO A 318 -30.36 -22.63 -21.05
C PRO A 318 -31.23 -21.43 -20.82
#